data_3d6748c2bb26ed437e1147771b71736e
#
_entry.id   3d6748c2bb26ed437e1147771b71736e
#
_cell.length_a   1.000
_cell.length_b   1.000
_cell.length_c   1.000
_cell.angle_alpha   90.00
_cell.angle_beta   90.00
_cell.angle_gamma   90.00
#
_symmetry.space_group_name_H-M   'P 1'
#
loop_
_entity.id
_entity.type
_entity.pdbx_description
1 polymer ?
#
loop_
_entity_poly.entity_id
_entity_poly.type
_entity_poly.pdbx_seq_one_letter_code
_entity_poly.pdbx_strand_id
1 'polypeptide(L)'
;NWIPSNIWVGVGKMNSKQVTFDLAPIYKKKNIAFHQALAVSIHPEGSSEISNPYVEIKYTSKEKSGESAKLEFDYLINATGPKLNFAATPGLGPDGHTVSVCTYGHAMDAAEALMSVIKKLENGIKQTLVVGVGHGTCTCEGAAFEYAFNVDHELRRAGVRELAELIYITNEYELGDFGVGGMIFSQQGFQTSSKMWTESLFRERNVKAILGSHVEKIEPGVIHYELVDGTKDVLKYDFAMLLPPFRGVDLAAFNRSGENISDKIFAPSGFMKVDADYSGKPYEEWLASDWPKTYQNPTYSNIYAVGIAFAPPHQISK
;
A
#
# COMPACT_ATOMS: atom_id res chain seq x y z
N ASN A 1 -10.77 9.92 -1.27
CA ASN A 1 -11.00 8.48 -1.48
C ASN A 1 -10.87 7.72 -0.17
N TRP A 2 -11.85 6.89 0.13
CA TRP A 2 -11.83 5.92 1.23
C TRP A 2 -11.15 4.64 0.76
N ILE A 3 -9.83 4.56 0.91
CA ILE A 3 -8.97 3.54 0.32
C ILE A 3 -9.36 2.10 0.68
N PRO A 4 -9.70 1.74 1.94
CA PRO A 4 -10.03 0.36 2.29
C PRO A 4 -11.19 -0.24 1.48
N SER A 5 -12.10 0.59 0.99
CA SER A 5 -13.23 0.13 0.16
C SER A 5 -12.90 -0.01 -1.32
N ASN A 6 -11.69 0.33 -1.76
CA ASN A 6 -11.30 0.18 -3.17
C ASN A 6 -11.34 -1.29 -3.63
N ILE A 7 -11.08 -2.24 -2.73
CA ILE A 7 -11.19 -3.67 -3.03
C ILE A 7 -12.62 -4.06 -3.48
N TRP A 8 -13.65 -3.43 -2.91
CA TRP A 8 -15.05 -3.62 -3.30
C TRP A 8 -15.38 -2.93 -4.62
N VAL A 9 -14.73 -1.80 -4.92
CA VAL A 9 -14.80 -1.17 -6.24
C VAL A 9 -14.15 -2.08 -7.28
N GLY A 10 -12.98 -2.66 -6.98
CA GLY A 10 -12.21 -3.52 -7.87
C GLY A 10 -12.88 -4.84 -8.25
N VAL A 11 -13.95 -5.23 -7.55
CA VAL A 11 -14.81 -6.35 -7.94
C VAL A 11 -16.21 -5.91 -8.38
N GLY A 12 -16.43 -4.61 -8.60
CA GLY A 12 -17.69 -4.06 -9.11
C GLY A 12 -18.84 -3.98 -8.09
N LYS A 13 -18.56 -4.12 -6.77
CA LYS A 13 -19.58 -4.04 -5.71
C LYS A 13 -19.86 -2.63 -5.24
N MET A 14 -18.91 -1.73 -5.39
CA MET A 14 -19.06 -0.31 -5.09
C MET A 14 -18.63 0.53 -6.28
N ASN A 15 -19.13 1.76 -6.34
CA ASN A 15 -18.75 2.73 -7.36
C ASN A 15 -17.96 3.91 -6.75
N SER A 16 -17.38 4.74 -7.59
CA SER A 16 -16.55 5.87 -7.16
C SER A 16 -17.28 6.83 -6.20
N LYS A 17 -18.57 7.08 -6.41
CA LYS A 17 -19.37 8.01 -5.56
C LYS A 17 -19.54 7.51 -4.12
N GLN A 18 -19.45 6.20 -3.91
CA GLN A 18 -19.55 5.60 -2.57
C GLN A 18 -18.23 5.66 -1.78
N VAL A 19 -17.11 5.80 -2.48
CA VAL A 19 -15.77 5.78 -1.87
C VAL A 19 -15.03 7.11 -1.98
N THR A 20 -15.62 8.12 -2.62
CA THR A 20 -15.02 9.46 -2.74
C THR A 20 -15.99 10.54 -2.26
N PHE A 21 -15.45 11.61 -1.69
CA PHE A 21 -16.18 12.80 -1.29
C PHE A 21 -15.26 14.02 -1.31
N ASP A 22 -15.84 15.21 -1.50
CA ASP A 22 -15.10 16.45 -1.52
C ASP A 22 -14.73 16.89 -0.11
N LEU A 23 -13.45 17.22 0.10
CA LEU A 23 -12.93 17.67 1.40
C LEU A 23 -13.24 19.15 1.67
N ALA A 24 -13.21 20.00 0.64
CA ALA A 24 -13.35 21.45 0.81
C ALA A 24 -14.63 21.87 1.58
N PRO A 25 -15.85 21.34 1.29
CA PRO A 25 -17.04 21.68 2.05
C PRO A 25 -16.97 21.23 3.52
N ILE A 26 -16.31 20.10 3.78
CA ILE A 26 -16.16 19.55 5.13
C ILE A 26 -15.23 20.43 5.96
N TYR A 27 -14.07 20.78 5.42
CA TYR A 27 -13.11 21.65 6.10
C TYR A 27 -13.66 23.04 6.33
N LYS A 28 -14.38 23.61 5.34
CA LYS A 28 -15.09 24.89 5.51
C LYS A 28 -16.08 24.84 6.69
N LYS A 29 -16.89 23.78 6.78
CA LYS A 29 -17.85 23.60 7.90
C LYS A 29 -17.15 23.48 9.26
N LYS A 30 -15.92 22.97 9.28
CA LYS A 30 -15.11 22.80 10.50
C LYS A 30 -14.20 23.99 10.81
N ASN A 31 -14.27 25.07 10.01
CA ASN A 31 -13.39 26.22 10.09
C ASN A 31 -11.90 25.85 10.00
N ILE A 32 -11.57 24.92 9.11
CA ILE A 32 -10.21 24.47 8.81
C ILE A 32 -9.80 25.06 7.47
N ALA A 33 -8.65 25.75 7.43
CA ALA A 33 -8.07 26.22 6.16
C ALA A 33 -7.65 25.03 5.31
N PHE A 34 -8.17 24.98 4.08
CA PHE A 34 -7.90 23.87 3.14
C PHE A 34 -7.13 24.40 1.93
N HIS A 35 -5.97 23.80 1.69
CA HIS A 35 -5.13 24.07 0.54
C HIS A 35 -5.05 22.81 -0.32
N GLN A 36 -5.63 22.84 -1.52
CA GLN A 36 -5.48 21.76 -2.51
C GLN A 36 -4.09 21.91 -3.17
N ALA A 37 -3.09 21.26 -2.57
CA ALA A 37 -1.69 21.44 -2.93
C ALA A 37 -0.86 20.18 -2.61
N LEU A 38 0.34 20.12 -3.19
CA LEU A 38 1.39 19.19 -2.78
C LEU A 38 2.30 19.91 -1.77
N ALA A 39 2.64 19.27 -0.65
CA ALA A 39 3.75 19.68 0.17
C ALA A 39 5.06 19.29 -0.53
N VAL A 40 6.00 20.22 -0.66
CA VAL A 40 7.27 20.00 -1.37
C VAL A 40 8.48 20.04 -0.46
N SER A 41 8.43 20.87 0.60
CA SER A 41 9.51 20.91 1.60
C SER A 41 9.02 21.31 2.98
N ILE A 42 9.77 20.87 3.99
CA ILE A 42 9.59 21.24 5.40
C ILE A 42 10.81 22.07 5.82
N HIS A 43 10.55 23.21 6.47
CA HIS A 43 11.56 24.10 7.03
C HIS A 43 11.34 24.20 8.54
N PRO A 44 11.84 23.23 9.32
CA PRO A 44 11.53 23.13 10.75
C PRO A 44 12.12 24.25 11.60
N GLU A 45 13.13 24.94 11.09
CA GLU A 45 13.82 26.04 11.75
C GLU A 45 13.47 27.41 11.14
N GLY A 46 12.55 27.43 10.15
CA GLY A 46 12.32 28.59 9.30
C GLY A 46 13.44 28.81 8.28
N SER A 47 13.63 30.05 7.86
CA SER A 47 14.69 30.50 6.96
C SER A 47 15.25 31.85 7.37
N SER A 48 16.14 32.42 6.56
CA SER A 48 16.62 33.79 6.74
C SER A 48 15.52 34.86 6.62
N GLU A 49 14.45 34.56 5.87
CA GLU A 49 13.32 35.47 5.60
C GLU A 49 12.13 35.22 6.54
N ILE A 50 11.89 33.98 6.95
CA ILE A 50 10.77 33.57 7.79
C ILE A 50 11.35 32.87 9.02
N SER A 51 11.17 33.48 10.19
CA SER A 51 11.75 32.96 11.43
C SER A 51 11.04 31.72 11.98
N ASN A 52 9.75 31.56 11.68
CA ASN A 52 8.92 30.47 12.15
C ASN A 52 9.06 29.22 11.25
N PRO A 53 8.86 28.02 11.80
CA PRO A 53 8.75 26.81 10.98
C PRO A 53 7.66 26.93 9.94
N TYR A 54 7.90 26.39 8.73
CA TYR A 54 6.89 26.39 7.67
C TYR A 54 7.01 25.17 6.75
N VAL A 55 5.91 24.88 6.05
CA VAL A 55 5.88 23.93 4.92
C VAL A 55 5.71 24.73 3.64
N GLU A 56 6.52 24.45 2.64
CA GLU A 56 6.31 24.96 1.30
C GLU A 56 5.38 24.02 0.55
N ILE A 57 4.33 24.60 -0.05
CA ILE A 57 3.34 23.87 -0.84
C ILE A 57 3.29 24.42 -2.26
N LYS A 58 2.90 23.54 -3.21
CA LYS A 58 2.61 23.89 -4.60
C LYS A 58 1.17 23.55 -4.91
N TYR A 59 0.36 24.56 -5.27
CA TYR A 59 -1.06 24.38 -5.54
C TYR A 59 -1.30 23.47 -6.76
N THR A 60 -2.29 22.60 -6.63
CA THR A 60 -2.78 21.70 -7.67
C THR A 60 -4.23 21.99 -8.07
N SER A 61 -4.89 22.95 -7.40
CA SER A 61 -6.22 23.43 -7.83
C SER A 61 -6.13 24.13 -9.19
N LYS A 62 -7.22 24.09 -9.96
CA LYS A 62 -7.25 24.72 -11.29
C LYS A 62 -6.98 26.23 -11.24
N GLU A 63 -7.49 26.90 -10.19
CA GLU A 63 -7.42 28.35 -10.02
C GLU A 63 -6.00 28.84 -9.66
N LYS A 64 -5.22 28.00 -8.99
CA LYS A 64 -3.88 28.34 -8.49
C LYS A 64 -2.80 27.36 -8.95
N SER A 65 -3.04 26.65 -10.04
CA SER A 65 -2.12 25.61 -10.51
C SER A 65 -0.70 26.14 -10.71
N GLY A 66 0.25 25.55 -9.98
CA GLY A 66 1.67 25.87 -10.07
C GLY A 66 2.13 27.02 -9.17
N GLU A 67 1.23 27.78 -8.55
CA GLU A 67 1.60 28.75 -7.52
C GLU A 67 2.16 28.02 -6.27
N SER A 68 3.11 28.65 -5.59
CA SER A 68 3.65 28.15 -4.33
C SER A 68 3.22 29.05 -3.17
N ALA A 69 3.16 28.47 -1.97
CA ALA A 69 2.95 29.20 -0.73
C ALA A 69 3.76 28.58 0.40
N LYS A 70 4.13 29.41 1.39
CA LYS A 70 4.77 28.98 2.62
C LYS A 70 3.74 29.06 3.75
N LEU A 71 3.46 27.93 4.39
CA LEU A 71 2.49 27.83 5.49
C LEU A 71 3.24 27.65 6.79
N GLU A 72 3.23 28.67 7.64
CA GLU A 72 3.83 28.60 8.98
C GLU A 72 3.03 27.67 9.88
N PHE A 73 3.71 27.01 10.83
CA PHE A 73 3.07 26.09 11.77
C PHE A 73 3.73 26.12 13.16
N ASP A 74 2.93 25.93 14.18
CA ASP A 74 3.40 25.61 15.54
C ASP A 74 3.65 24.10 15.66
N TYR A 75 2.75 23.30 15.10
CA TYR A 75 2.85 21.83 15.03
C TYR A 75 2.54 21.33 13.62
N LEU A 76 3.35 20.36 13.17
CA LEU A 76 3.16 19.69 11.88
C LEU A 76 2.84 18.22 12.09
N ILE A 77 1.75 17.76 11.48
CA ILE A 77 1.39 16.35 11.40
C ILE A 77 1.51 15.89 9.96
N ASN A 78 2.50 15.05 9.68
CA ASN A 78 2.62 14.38 8.38
C ASN A 78 1.68 13.18 8.32
N ALA A 79 0.63 13.28 7.53
CA ALA A 79 -0.34 12.23 7.26
C ALA A 79 -0.46 11.97 5.74
N THR A 80 0.63 12.15 4.99
CA THR A 80 0.64 12.05 3.52
C THR A 80 0.41 10.63 3.00
N GLY A 81 0.54 9.63 3.87
CA GLY A 81 0.48 8.24 3.45
C GLY A 81 1.68 7.82 2.59
N PRO A 82 1.59 6.68 1.90
CA PRO A 82 2.66 6.16 1.06
C PRO A 82 2.57 6.69 -0.37
N LYS A 83 3.69 6.66 -1.08
CA LYS A 83 3.75 6.68 -2.54
C LYS A 83 3.79 5.24 -3.05
N LEU A 84 2.93 4.93 -4.01
CA LEU A 84 2.89 3.63 -4.69
C LEU A 84 4.13 3.48 -5.57
N ASN A 85 4.95 2.48 -5.32
CA ASN A 85 6.22 2.29 -6.02
C ASN A 85 6.11 1.18 -7.08
N PHE A 86 5.26 1.37 -8.10
CA PHE A 86 5.14 0.42 -9.20
C PHE A 86 6.46 0.22 -9.96
N ALA A 87 7.30 1.25 -10.02
CA ALA A 87 8.59 1.17 -10.70
C ALA A 87 9.61 0.22 -10.05
N ALA A 88 9.32 -0.28 -8.83
CA ALA A 88 10.18 -1.27 -8.17
C ALA A 88 10.23 -2.60 -8.93
N THR A 89 9.17 -2.93 -9.68
CA THR A 89 9.10 -4.13 -10.52
C THR A 89 8.75 -3.74 -11.95
N PRO A 90 9.62 -3.98 -12.95
CA PRO A 90 9.32 -3.70 -14.34
C PRO A 90 8.02 -4.35 -14.80
N GLY A 91 7.12 -3.59 -15.40
CA GLY A 91 5.82 -4.05 -15.89
C GLY A 91 4.71 -4.18 -14.86
N LEU A 92 4.97 -3.81 -13.58
CA LEU A 92 3.97 -3.79 -12.53
C LEU A 92 3.05 -2.56 -12.65
N GLY A 93 1.77 -2.76 -12.39
CA GLY A 93 0.78 -1.71 -12.21
C GLY A 93 0.01 -1.30 -13.46
N PRO A 94 -0.88 -0.30 -13.33
CA PRO A 94 -1.80 0.11 -14.40
C PRO A 94 -1.13 0.62 -15.67
N ASP A 95 0.03 1.25 -15.55
CA ASP A 95 0.85 1.68 -16.70
C ASP A 95 1.70 0.55 -17.28
N GLY A 96 1.67 -0.62 -16.65
CA GLY A 96 2.37 -1.84 -17.06
C GLY A 96 1.42 -2.91 -17.58
N HIS A 97 1.47 -4.10 -16.98
CA HIS A 97 0.75 -5.28 -17.44
C HIS A 97 -0.19 -5.88 -16.38
N THR A 98 -0.39 -5.19 -15.23
CA THR A 98 -1.27 -5.65 -14.14
C THR A 98 -2.22 -4.54 -13.72
N VAL A 99 -3.35 -4.91 -13.12
CA VAL A 99 -4.25 -3.96 -12.48
C VAL A 99 -3.90 -3.76 -11.01
N SER A 100 -4.50 -2.75 -10.39
CA SER A 100 -4.29 -2.40 -8.99
C SER A 100 -5.61 -1.95 -8.36
N VAL A 101 -5.70 -1.99 -7.02
CA VAL A 101 -6.82 -1.44 -6.24
C VAL A 101 -6.38 -0.33 -5.28
N CYS A 102 -5.16 0.17 -5.43
CA CYS A 102 -4.59 1.16 -4.51
C CYS A 102 -5.27 2.53 -4.56
N THR A 103 -5.93 2.88 -5.68
CA THR A 103 -6.75 4.08 -5.83
C THR A 103 -8.13 3.71 -6.36
N TYR A 104 -9.12 4.60 -6.23
CA TYR A 104 -10.45 4.31 -6.78
C TYR A 104 -10.44 4.20 -8.32
N GLY A 105 -9.60 4.97 -9.00
CA GLY A 105 -9.43 4.88 -10.46
C GLY A 105 -8.87 3.52 -10.86
N HIS A 106 -7.75 3.11 -10.27
CA HIS A 106 -7.19 1.77 -10.50
C HIS A 106 -8.17 0.65 -10.19
N ALA A 107 -8.97 0.80 -9.13
CA ALA A 107 -9.98 -0.18 -8.76
C ALA A 107 -11.13 -0.27 -9.78
N MET A 108 -11.52 0.83 -10.41
CA MET A 108 -12.50 0.82 -11.51
C MET A 108 -11.94 0.05 -12.71
N ASP A 109 -10.70 0.32 -13.10
CA ASP A 109 -10.03 -0.39 -14.20
C ASP A 109 -9.89 -1.89 -13.88
N ALA A 110 -9.58 -2.23 -12.62
CA ALA A 110 -9.54 -3.63 -12.16
C ALA A 110 -10.91 -4.32 -12.27
N ALA A 111 -11.99 -3.62 -11.92
CA ALA A 111 -13.34 -4.14 -12.06
C ALA A 111 -13.72 -4.41 -13.53
N GLU A 112 -13.39 -3.49 -14.43
CA GLU A 112 -13.62 -3.67 -15.87
C GLU A 112 -12.84 -4.86 -16.43
N ALA A 113 -11.57 -5.00 -16.04
CA ALA A 113 -10.73 -6.14 -16.42
C ALA A 113 -11.30 -7.46 -15.89
N LEU A 114 -11.72 -7.52 -14.62
CA LEU A 114 -12.34 -8.71 -14.02
C LEU A 114 -13.65 -9.07 -14.73
N MET A 115 -14.51 -8.09 -15.03
CA MET A 115 -15.75 -8.30 -15.78
C MET A 115 -15.50 -8.88 -17.18
N SER A 116 -14.44 -8.41 -17.86
CA SER A 116 -14.02 -8.94 -19.16
C SER A 116 -13.60 -10.41 -19.07
N VAL A 117 -12.86 -10.78 -18.01
CA VAL A 117 -12.47 -12.17 -17.75
C VAL A 117 -13.69 -13.05 -17.44
N ILE A 118 -14.61 -12.58 -16.61
CA ILE A 118 -15.85 -13.29 -16.30
C ILE A 118 -16.65 -13.60 -17.59
N LYS A 119 -16.77 -12.64 -18.52
CA LYS A 119 -17.42 -12.87 -19.82
C LYS A 119 -16.75 -13.97 -20.67
N LYS A 120 -15.40 -14.06 -20.64
CA LYS A 120 -14.69 -15.14 -21.32
C LYS A 120 -14.99 -16.50 -20.68
N LEU A 121 -15.00 -16.55 -19.35
CA LEU A 121 -15.37 -17.74 -18.58
C LEU A 121 -16.82 -18.19 -18.88
N GLU A 122 -17.78 -17.26 -18.95
CA GLU A 122 -19.18 -17.52 -19.33
C GLU A 122 -19.28 -18.12 -20.74
N ASN A 123 -18.36 -17.81 -21.64
CA ASN A 123 -18.25 -18.43 -22.96
C ASN A 123 -17.43 -19.73 -22.96
N GLY A 124 -17.13 -20.30 -21.80
CA GLY A 124 -16.41 -21.57 -21.67
C GLY A 124 -14.89 -21.49 -21.85
N ILE A 125 -14.32 -20.29 -21.94
CA ILE A 125 -12.88 -20.08 -22.12
C ILE A 125 -12.22 -20.02 -20.74
N LYS A 126 -11.43 -21.03 -20.39
CA LYS A 126 -10.68 -21.08 -19.13
C LYS A 126 -9.75 -19.88 -18.99
N GLN A 127 -9.63 -19.35 -17.77
CA GLN A 127 -8.79 -18.21 -17.44
C GLN A 127 -7.97 -18.48 -16.19
N THR A 128 -6.73 -17.98 -16.16
CA THR A 128 -5.87 -17.95 -14.98
C THR A 128 -5.87 -16.54 -14.39
N LEU A 129 -6.31 -16.40 -13.15
CA LEU A 129 -6.34 -15.15 -12.42
C LEU A 129 -5.30 -15.18 -11.30
N VAL A 130 -4.45 -14.17 -11.26
CA VAL A 130 -3.40 -14.02 -10.25
C VAL A 130 -3.72 -12.79 -9.38
N VAL A 131 -3.72 -12.97 -8.08
CA VAL A 131 -3.89 -11.89 -7.09
C VAL A 131 -2.74 -11.99 -6.10
N GLY A 132 -2.18 -10.86 -5.68
CA GLY A 132 -1.12 -10.92 -4.69
C GLY A 132 -0.29 -9.65 -4.62
N VAL A 133 0.99 -9.82 -4.28
CA VAL A 133 1.97 -8.75 -4.19
C VAL A 133 2.96 -8.80 -5.35
N GLY A 134 3.32 -7.63 -5.86
CA GLY A 134 4.17 -7.49 -7.05
C GLY A 134 5.64 -7.23 -6.74
N HIS A 135 6.09 -7.40 -5.50
CA HIS A 135 7.48 -7.22 -5.10
C HIS A 135 7.74 -7.85 -3.73
N GLY A 136 8.95 -8.35 -3.52
CA GLY A 136 9.35 -9.01 -2.26
C GLY A 136 9.35 -8.11 -1.01
N THR A 137 9.26 -6.79 -1.16
CA THR A 137 9.16 -5.84 -0.04
C THR A 137 7.78 -5.18 0.06
N CYS A 138 6.77 -5.72 -0.59
CA CYS A 138 5.39 -5.26 -0.42
C CYS A 138 4.89 -5.62 0.99
N THR A 139 4.07 -4.76 1.57
CA THR A 139 3.51 -4.90 2.93
C THR A 139 1.98 -4.86 2.94
N CYS A 140 1.35 -5.18 1.80
CA CYS A 140 -0.11 -5.11 1.62
C CYS A 140 -0.75 -6.48 1.42
N GLU A 141 -0.18 -7.52 2.00
CA GLU A 141 -0.63 -8.91 1.87
C GLU A 141 -2.11 -9.07 2.27
N GLY A 142 -2.52 -8.43 3.38
CA GLY A 142 -3.91 -8.48 3.84
C GLY A 142 -4.92 -7.95 2.81
N ALA A 143 -4.59 -6.88 2.09
CA ALA A 143 -5.47 -6.33 1.05
C ALA A 143 -5.52 -7.26 -0.19
N ALA A 144 -4.39 -7.85 -0.57
CA ALA A 144 -4.34 -8.84 -1.64
C ALA A 144 -5.13 -10.10 -1.28
N PHE A 145 -4.97 -10.59 -0.05
CA PHE A 145 -5.72 -11.71 0.50
C PHE A 145 -7.24 -11.45 0.42
N GLU A 146 -7.71 -10.31 0.92
CA GLU A 146 -9.14 -9.96 0.89
C GLU A 146 -9.65 -9.84 -0.56
N TYR A 147 -8.87 -9.24 -1.46
CA TYR A 147 -9.25 -9.11 -2.86
C TYR A 147 -9.37 -10.48 -3.56
N ALA A 148 -8.47 -11.43 -3.26
CA ALA A 148 -8.54 -12.78 -3.82
C ALA A 148 -9.85 -13.50 -3.49
N PHE A 149 -10.32 -13.37 -2.23
CA PHE A 149 -11.61 -13.95 -1.82
C PHE A 149 -12.82 -13.21 -2.37
N ASN A 150 -12.70 -11.90 -2.58
CA ASN A 150 -13.74 -11.13 -3.27
C ASN A 150 -13.85 -11.57 -4.75
N VAL A 151 -12.73 -11.82 -5.42
CA VAL A 151 -12.71 -12.39 -6.77
C VAL A 151 -13.33 -13.81 -6.79
N ASP A 152 -12.92 -14.70 -5.88
CA ASP A 152 -13.54 -16.03 -5.75
C ASP A 152 -15.06 -15.94 -5.59
N HIS A 153 -15.53 -15.03 -4.73
CA HIS A 153 -16.96 -14.81 -4.52
C HIS A 153 -17.68 -14.39 -5.81
N GLU A 154 -17.11 -13.44 -6.58
CA GLU A 154 -17.73 -12.99 -7.83
C GLU A 154 -17.73 -14.07 -8.91
N LEU A 155 -16.68 -14.87 -9.00
CA LEU A 155 -16.62 -16.04 -9.91
C LEU A 155 -17.68 -17.09 -9.56
N ARG A 156 -17.89 -17.36 -8.27
CA ARG A 156 -18.96 -18.26 -7.80
C ARG A 156 -20.33 -17.68 -8.08
N ARG A 157 -20.55 -16.41 -7.82
CA ARG A 157 -21.81 -15.71 -8.09
C ARG A 157 -22.17 -15.74 -9.58
N ALA A 158 -21.17 -15.64 -10.45
CA ALA A 158 -21.36 -15.75 -11.90
C ALA A 158 -21.49 -17.20 -12.38
N GLY A 159 -21.32 -18.21 -11.52
CA GLY A 159 -21.39 -19.63 -11.87
C GLY A 159 -20.23 -20.13 -12.73
N VAL A 160 -19.09 -19.45 -12.74
CA VAL A 160 -17.94 -19.74 -13.62
C VAL A 160 -16.67 -20.15 -12.88
N ARG A 161 -16.74 -20.33 -11.55
CA ARG A 161 -15.57 -20.59 -10.70
C ARG A 161 -14.75 -21.82 -11.15
N GLU A 162 -15.38 -22.85 -11.64
CA GLU A 162 -14.74 -24.10 -12.06
C GLU A 162 -13.90 -23.97 -13.36
N LEU A 163 -14.13 -22.91 -14.12
CA LEU A 163 -13.37 -22.59 -15.33
C LEU A 163 -12.18 -21.64 -15.03
N ALA A 164 -12.10 -21.13 -13.83
CA ALA A 164 -11.08 -20.18 -13.39
C ALA A 164 -10.03 -20.86 -12.51
N GLU A 165 -8.77 -20.73 -12.87
CA GLU A 165 -7.66 -21.00 -11.96
C GLU A 165 -7.34 -19.72 -11.18
N LEU A 166 -7.50 -19.73 -9.85
CA LEU A 166 -7.21 -18.57 -8.98
C LEU A 166 -5.96 -18.87 -8.18
N ILE A 167 -4.95 -18.00 -8.35
CA ILE A 167 -3.63 -18.12 -7.74
C ILE A 167 -3.34 -16.89 -6.91
N TYR A 168 -2.90 -17.10 -5.68
CA TYR A 168 -2.39 -16.08 -4.78
C TYR A 168 -0.86 -16.14 -4.75
N ILE A 169 -0.18 -15.05 -5.11
CA ILE A 169 1.28 -14.96 -5.10
C ILE A 169 1.71 -13.95 -4.01
N THR A 170 2.61 -14.35 -3.12
CA THR A 170 3.02 -13.53 -1.99
C THR A 170 4.47 -13.75 -1.59
N ASN A 171 5.08 -12.74 -1.00
CA ASN A 171 6.39 -12.79 -0.38
C ASN A 171 6.37 -13.44 1.01
N GLU A 172 5.18 -13.68 1.59
CA GLU A 172 5.04 -14.37 2.87
C GLU A 172 5.59 -15.80 2.80
N TYR A 173 6.26 -16.25 3.88
CA TYR A 173 6.75 -17.64 3.97
C TYR A 173 5.64 -18.65 4.22
N GLU A 174 4.57 -18.20 4.87
CA GLU A 174 3.41 -19.01 5.23
C GLU A 174 2.13 -18.25 4.97
N LEU A 175 1.08 -18.92 4.56
CA LEU A 175 -0.25 -18.33 4.51
C LEU A 175 -0.68 -17.87 5.90
N GLY A 176 -1.15 -16.62 6.00
CA GLY A 176 -1.61 -16.04 7.26
C GLY A 176 -0.50 -15.47 8.14
N ASP A 177 0.71 -15.33 7.62
CA ASP A 177 1.78 -14.55 8.24
C ASP A 177 1.38 -13.07 8.37
N PHE A 178 0.79 -12.48 7.32
CA PHE A 178 0.34 -11.08 7.26
C PHE A 178 1.43 -10.07 7.63
N GLY A 179 2.70 -10.42 7.46
CA GLY A 179 3.85 -9.59 7.79
C GLY A 179 4.15 -9.44 9.29
N VAL A 180 3.48 -10.21 10.14
CA VAL A 180 3.62 -10.15 11.61
C VAL A 180 4.02 -11.49 12.24
N GLY A 181 4.40 -12.49 11.44
CA GLY A 181 4.73 -13.84 11.89
C GLY A 181 3.50 -14.66 12.29
N GLY A 182 2.32 -14.25 11.83
CA GLY A 182 1.04 -14.88 12.13
C GLY A 182 0.40 -14.43 13.44
N MET A 183 -0.78 -14.97 13.71
CA MET A 183 -1.59 -14.65 14.88
C MET A 183 -2.19 -15.92 15.49
N ILE A 184 -2.44 -15.89 16.78
CA ILE A 184 -3.20 -16.92 17.50
C ILE A 184 -4.58 -16.37 17.87
N PHE A 185 -5.62 -17.05 17.43
CA PHE A 185 -7.00 -16.74 17.78
C PHE A 185 -7.47 -17.65 18.90
N SER A 186 -8.07 -17.05 19.93
CA SER A 186 -8.77 -17.78 21.00
C SER A 186 -10.26 -17.51 20.91
N GLN A 187 -11.06 -18.54 20.69
CA GLN A 187 -12.52 -18.43 20.63
C GLN A 187 -13.15 -19.60 21.37
N GLN A 188 -13.97 -19.30 22.36
CA GLN A 188 -14.72 -20.31 23.14
C GLN A 188 -13.84 -21.44 23.72
N GLY A 189 -12.62 -21.10 24.14
CA GLY A 189 -11.68 -22.08 24.70
C GLY A 189 -10.84 -22.85 23.66
N PHE A 190 -11.10 -22.66 22.38
CA PHE A 190 -10.28 -23.22 21.29
C PHE A 190 -9.26 -22.21 20.81
N GLN A 191 -8.07 -22.69 20.47
CA GLN A 191 -7.03 -21.89 19.85
C GLN A 191 -6.78 -22.39 18.42
N THR A 192 -6.65 -21.44 17.50
CA THR A 192 -6.20 -21.70 16.12
C THR A 192 -5.23 -20.62 15.68
N SER A 193 -4.32 -20.94 14.77
CA SER A 193 -3.42 -19.97 14.17
C SER A 193 -4.03 -19.37 12.91
N SER A 194 -3.60 -18.15 12.56
CA SER A 194 -3.90 -17.53 11.25
C SER A 194 -3.49 -18.44 10.09
N LYS A 195 -2.36 -19.16 10.20
CA LYS A 195 -1.92 -20.15 9.22
C LYS A 195 -2.96 -21.24 9.00
N MET A 196 -3.37 -21.95 10.05
CA MET A 196 -4.35 -23.04 9.93
C MET A 196 -5.68 -22.56 9.35
N TRP A 197 -6.14 -21.39 9.78
CA TRP A 197 -7.37 -20.79 9.29
C TRP A 197 -7.27 -20.43 7.82
N THR A 198 -6.18 -19.76 7.41
CA THR A 198 -5.95 -19.32 6.04
C THR A 198 -5.76 -20.50 5.09
N GLU A 199 -4.94 -21.51 5.45
CA GLU A 199 -4.76 -22.73 4.66
C GLU A 199 -6.09 -23.48 4.47
N SER A 200 -6.96 -23.50 5.49
CA SER A 200 -8.29 -24.11 5.39
C SER A 200 -9.16 -23.37 4.38
N LEU A 201 -9.18 -22.04 4.42
CA LEU A 201 -9.92 -21.21 3.46
C LEU A 201 -9.41 -21.40 2.02
N PHE A 202 -8.11 -21.45 1.82
CA PHE A 202 -7.52 -21.65 0.50
C PHE A 202 -7.91 -23.02 -0.08
N ARG A 203 -7.86 -24.08 0.72
CA ARG A 203 -8.32 -25.43 0.32
C ARG A 203 -9.80 -25.45 0.00
N GLU A 204 -10.65 -24.89 0.90
CA GLU A 204 -12.09 -24.83 0.69
C GLU A 204 -12.47 -24.10 -0.59
N ARG A 205 -11.76 -23.04 -0.91
CA ARG A 205 -12.04 -22.18 -2.08
C ARG A 205 -11.25 -22.59 -3.33
N ASN A 206 -10.43 -23.63 -3.24
CA ASN A 206 -9.55 -24.07 -4.33
C ASN A 206 -8.70 -22.89 -4.88
N VAL A 207 -8.10 -22.09 -3.97
CA VAL A 207 -7.13 -21.06 -4.30
C VAL A 207 -5.74 -21.63 -4.15
N LYS A 208 -4.93 -21.59 -5.20
CA LYS A 208 -3.52 -21.98 -5.14
C LYS A 208 -2.69 -20.86 -4.53
N ALA A 209 -1.61 -21.19 -3.81
CA ALA A 209 -0.69 -20.21 -3.26
C ALA A 209 0.74 -20.45 -3.74
N ILE A 210 1.42 -19.36 -4.12
CA ILE A 210 2.86 -19.32 -4.37
C ILE A 210 3.43 -18.43 -3.26
N LEU A 211 4.20 -19.04 -2.36
CA LEU A 211 4.71 -18.42 -1.14
C LEU A 211 6.20 -18.09 -1.28
N GLY A 212 6.68 -17.15 -0.46
CA GLY A 212 8.09 -16.76 -0.43
C GLY A 212 8.59 -16.27 -1.79
N SER A 213 7.74 -15.60 -2.55
CA SER A 213 8.06 -15.19 -3.91
C SER A 213 8.46 -13.72 -3.99
N HIS A 214 9.49 -13.45 -4.79
CA HIS A 214 9.86 -12.13 -5.24
C HIS A 214 9.56 -12.00 -6.74
N VAL A 215 8.61 -11.14 -7.09
CA VAL A 215 8.32 -10.85 -8.51
C VAL A 215 9.43 -9.97 -9.07
N GLU A 216 10.18 -10.48 -10.05
CA GLU A 216 11.31 -9.80 -10.66
C GLU A 216 10.90 -8.85 -11.80
N LYS A 217 9.98 -9.30 -12.66
CA LYS A 217 9.41 -8.52 -13.77
C LYS A 217 8.10 -9.12 -14.25
N ILE A 218 7.32 -8.32 -14.96
CA ILE A 218 6.05 -8.71 -15.56
C ILE A 218 6.06 -8.32 -17.03
N GLU A 219 5.71 -9.27 -17.88
CA GLU A 219 5.51 -9.12 -19.31
C GLU A 219 4.03 -9.37 -19.65
N PRO A 220 3.53 -9.02 -20.85
CA PRO A 220 2.16 -9.31 -21.21
C PRO A 220 1.81 -10.79 -21.03
N GLY A 221 0.93 -11.09 -20.06
CA GLY A 221 0.48 -12.45 -19.75
C GLY A 221 1.47 -13.34 -19.00
N VAL A 222 2.63 -12.81 -18.54
CA VAL A 222 3.67 -13.61 -17.85
C VAL A 222 4.26 -12.85 -16.67
N ILE A 223 4.29 -13.46 -15.50
CA ILE A 223 4.99 -13.00 -14.30
C ILE A 223 6.25 -13.85 -14.14
N HIS A 224 7.40 -13.21 -13.98
CA HIS A 224 8.67 -13.84 -13.62
C HIS A 224 8.92 -13.63 -12.13
N TYR A 225 9.22 -14.68 -11.40
CA TYR A 225 9.45 -14.62 -9.97
C TYR A 225 10.57 -15.55 -9.51
N GLU A 226 11.15 -15.23 -8.38
CA GLU A 226 12.15 -16.03 -7.69
C GLU A 226 11.63 -16.42 -6.32
N LEU A 227 11.80 -17.66 -5.93
CA LEU A 227 11.48 -18.18 -4.61
C LEU A 227 12.64 -17.94 -3.64
N VAL A 228 12.36 -18.04 -2.34
CA VAL A 228 13.38 -17.85 -1.28
C VAL A 228 14.57 -18.82 -1.37
N ASP A 229 14.43 -19.96 -2.02
CA ASP A 229 15.50 -20.90 -2.28
C ASP A 229 16.33 -20.58 -3.53
N GLY A 230 16.03 -19.48 -4.21
CA GLY A 230 16.69 -19.03 -5.44
C GLY A 230 16.13 -19.68 -6.71
N THR A 231 15.09 -20.50 -6.61
CA THR A 231 14.42 -21.10 -7.79
C THR A 231 13.69 -20.02 -8.55
N LYS A 232 13.98 -19.88 -9.84
CA LYS A 232 13.28 -18.97 -10.75
C LYS A 232 12.24 -19.71 -11.57
N ASP A 233 11.06 -19.11 -11.68
CA ASP A 233 9.95 -19.69 -12.43
C ASP A 233 9.09 -18.61 -13.09
N VAL A 234 8.14 -19.01 -13.91
CA VAL A 234 7.23 -18.12 -14.63
C VAL A 234 5.78 -18.56 -14.42
N LEU A 235 4.90 -17.57 -14.24
CA LEU A 235 3.48 -17.77 -14.09
C LEU A 235 2.73 -17.08 -15.24
N LYS A 236 2.01 -17.85 -16.05
CA LYS A 236 1.13 -17.32 -17.09
C LYS A 236 -0.18 -16.85 -16.45
N TYR A 237 -0.74 -15.75 -16.95
CA TYR A 237 -1.99 -15.21 -16.47
C TYR A 237 -2.82 -14.55 -17.57
N ASP A 238 -4.13 -14.52 -17.35
CA ASP A 238 -5.11 -13.76 -18.15
C ASP A 238 -5.58 -12.51 -17.43
N PHE A 239 -5.48 -12.50 -16.10
CA PHE A 239 -5.77 -11.38 -15.22
C PHE A 239 -4.76 -11.37 -14.07
N ALA A 240 -4.17 -10.21 -13.76
CA ALA A 240 -3.30 -10.08 -12.59
C ALA A 240 -3.59 -8.77 -11.84
N MET A 241 -3.96 -8.87 -10.56
CA MET A 241 -4.00 -7.75 -9.61
C MET A 241 -2.86 -7.90 -8.60
N LEU A 242 -1.83 -7.09 -8.75
CA LEU A 242 -0.64 -7.15 -7.92
C LEU A 242 -0.39 -5.80 -7.25
N LEU A 243 -0.17 -5.83 -5.94
CA LEU A 243 0.08 -4.65 -5.13
C LEU A 243 1.56 -4.27 -5.14
N PRO A 244 1.89 -2.97 -5.28
CA PRO A 244 3.26 -2.48 -5.27
C PRO A 244 3.79 -2.34 -3.84
N PRO A 245 5.11 -2.33 -3.66
CA PRO A 245 5.69 -1.87 -2.41
C PRO A 245 5.46 -0.37 -2.23
N PHE A 246 5.54 0.08 -0.98
CA PHE A 246 5.35 1.47 -0.61
C PHE A 246 6.68 2.16 -0.35
N ARG A 247 6.73 3.47 -0.59
CA ARG A 247 7.78 4.37 -0.14
C ARG A 247 7.17 5.68 0.38
N GLY A 248 7.96 6.47 1.08
CA GLY A 248 7.55 7.80 1.48
C GLY A 248 7.33 8.71 0.26
N VAL A 249 6.55 9.77 0.46
CA VAL A 249 6.32 10.79 -0.58
C VAL A 249 7.60 11.61 -0.83
N ASP A 250 7.68 12.24 -2.00
CA ASP A 250 8.82 13.09 -2.36
C ASP A 250 8.73 14.42 -1.60
N LEU A 251 9.21 14.44 -0.37
CA LEU A 251 9.20 15.58 0.53
C LEU A 251 10.62 15.83 1.04
N ALA A 252 11.15 17.02 0.81
CA ALA A 252 12.47 17.41 1.28
C ALA A 252 12.41 18.18 2.60
N ALA A 253 13.56 18.34 3.26
CA ALA A 253 13.66 19.19 4.45
C ALA A 253 14.94 20.04 4.41
N PHE A 254 14.81 21.29 4.86
CA PHE A 254 15.91 22.25 4.85
C PHE A 254 16.03 22.96 6.21
N ASN A 255 17.26 23.17 6.65
CA ASN A 255 17.54 23.97 7.84
C ASN A 255 17.43 25.47 7.53
N ARG A 256 17.68 26.31 8.55
CA ARG A 256 17.60 27.78 8.42
C ARG A 256 18.58 28.35 7.40
N SER A 257 19.74 27.72 7.20
CA SER A 257 20.75 28.15 6.21
C SER A 257 20.47 27.66 4.80
N GLY A 258 19.41 26.87 4.58
CA GLY A 258 19.02 26.31 3.28
C GLY A 258 19.75 25.01 2.95
N GLU A 259 20.47 24.42 3.88
CA GLU A 259 21.09 23.11 3.69
C GLU A 259 20.04 22.01 3.76
N ASN A 260 20.16 21.00 2.90
CA ASN A 260 19.28 19.85 2.90
C ASN A 260 19.56 18.98 4.13
N ILE A 261 18.54 18.77 4.95
CA ILE A 261 18.54 17.95 6.16
C ILE A 261 17.53 16.82 6.09
N SER A 262 17.15 16.40 4.88
CA SER A 262 16.15 15.35 4.68
C SER A 262 16.52 14.04 5.39
N ASP A 263 17.79 13.71 5.47
CA ASP A 263 18.31 12.54 6.16
C ASP A 263 18.08 12.54 7.68
N LYS A 264 17.91 13.72 8.30
CA LYS A 264 17.56 13.85 9.73
C LYS A 264 16.08 13.57 9.98
N ILE A 265 15.22 13.89 9.00
CA ILE A 265 13.77 13.83 9.13
C ILE A 265 13.22 12.55 8.51
N PHE A 266 13.80 12.09 7.40
CA PHE A 266 13.30 10.92 6.65
C PHE A 266 14.31 9.77 6.68
N ALA A 267 13.78 8.55 6.63
CA ALA A 267 14.56 7.34 6.37
C ALA A 267 14.90 7.26 4.86
N PRO A 268 15.85 6.41 4.45
CA PRO A 268 16.19 6.21 3.03
C PRO A 268 15.01 5.82 2.15
N SER A 269 13.99 5.17 2.73
CA SER A 269 12.71 4.84 2.08
C SER A 269 11.80 6.05 1.82
N GLY A 270 12.17 7.25 2.32
CA GLY A 270 11.38 8.48 2.23
C GLY A 270 10.29 8.62 3.30
N PHE A 271 10.06 7.61 4.13
CA PHE A 271 9.16 7.72 5.27
C PHE A 271 9.77 8.57 6.39
N MET A 272 8.92 9.32 7.11
CA MET A 272 9.39 10.20 8.19
C MET A 272 9.81 9.41 9.41
N LYS A 273 10.99 9.69 9.95
CA LYS A 273 11.49 9.13 11.21
C LYS A 273 10.67 9.66 12.39
N VAL A 274 10.38 8.78 13.32
CA VAL A 274 9.65 9.07 14.57
C VAL A 274 10.40 8.47 15.76
N ASP A 275 9.84 8.54 16.95
CA ASP A 275 10.40 7.99 18.20
C ASP A 275 10.37 6.46 18.25
N ALA A 276 10.97 5.82 17.24
CA ALA A 276 11.10 4.38 17.13
C ALA A 276 12.57 3.96 17.22
N ASP A 277 12.83 2.69 17.51
CA ASP A 277 14.19 2.14 17.50
C ASP A 277 14.58 1.72 16.08
N TYR A 278 15.45 2.49 15.45
CA TYR A 278 16.01 2.22 14.12
C TYR A 278 17.37 1.51 14.16
N SER A 279 17.79 0.95 15.30
CA SER A 279 18.97 0.08 15.36
C SER A 279 18.69 -1.18 14.54
N GLY A 280 19.62 -1.59 13.68
CA GLY A 280 19.46 -2.78 12.84
C GLY A 280 19.59 -4.07 13.66
N LYS A 281 18.55 -4.45 14.38
CA LYS A 281 18.48 -5.70 15.16
C LYS A 281 18.18 -6.90 14.26
N PRO A 282 18.63 -8.12 14.64
CA PRO A 282 18.07 -9.35 14.09
C PRO A 282 16.57 -9.45 14.30
N TYR A 283 15.87 -10.13 13.39
CA TYR A 283 14.41 -10.23 13.44
C TYR A 283 13.88 -10.78 14.77
N GLU A 284 14.59 -11.74 15.35
CA GLU A 284 14.21 -12.43 16.59
C GLU A 284 14.32 -11.52 17.83
N GLU A 285 15.00 -10.38 17.70
CA GLU A 285 15.18 -9.39 18.77
C GLU A 285 14.20 -8.23 18.69
N TRP A 286 13.33 -8.20 17.66
CA TRP A 286 12.35 -7.13 17.51
C TRP A 286 11.23 -7.26 18.52
N LEU A 287 10.94 -6.15 19.19
CA LEU A 287 9.93 -6.07 20.24
C LEU A 287 8.91 -4.98 19.91
N ALA A 288 7.72 -5.11 20.46
CA ALA A 288 6.66 -4.07 20.35
C ALA A 288 7.13 -2.72 20.93
N SER A 289 8.08 -2.73 21.88
CA SER A 289 8.69 -1.53 22.46
C SER A 289 9.57 -0.74 21.49
N ASP A 290 9.98 -1.33 20.37
CA ASP A 290 10.79 -0.67 19.33
C ASP A 290 9.93 0.25 18.45
N TRP A 291 8.61 0.02 18.43
CA TRP A 291 7.65 0.84 17.72
C TRP A 291 7.44 2.20 18.41
N PRO A 292 7.04 3.23 17.64
CA PRO A 292 6.87 4.57 18.18
C PRO A 292 5.78 4.62 19.27
N LYS A 293 5.98 5.49 20.26
CA LYS A 293 5.01 5.76 21.33
C LYS A 293 4.24 7.06 21.10
N THR A 294 4.92 8.08 20.59
CA THR A 294 4.36 9.42 20.40
C THR A 294 4.24 9.81 18.93
N TYR A 295 4.92 9.09 18.04
CA TYR A 295 5.03 9.40 16.61
C TYR A 295 5.67 10.77 16.33
N GLN A 296 6.42 11.30 17.31
CA GLN A 296 7.15 12.54 17.23
C GLN A 296 8.48 12.34 16.50
N ASN A 297 8.89 13.31 15.67
CA ASN A 297 10.21 13.28 15.06
C ASN A 297 11.31 13.40 16.14
N PRO A 298 12.37 12.57 16.11
CA PRO A 298 13.39 12.58 17.17
C PRO A 298 14.24 13.85 17.22
N THR A 299 14.28 14.64 16.14
CA THR A 299 15.06 15.86 16.04
C THR A 299 14.21 17.12 16.31
N TYR A 300 12.96 17.12 15.83
CA TYR A 300 12.06 18.28 15.91
C TYR A 300 10.78 17.92 16.65
N SER A 301 10.69 18.36 17.90
CA SER A 301 9.62 17.98 18.84
C SER A 301 8.22 18.47 18.48
N ASN A 302 8.09 19.35 17.50
CA ASN A 302 6.82 19.85 16.99
C ASN A 302 6.40 19.23 15.66
N ILE A 303 7.11 18.17 15.19
CA ILE A 303 6.81 17.45 13.96
C ILE A 303 6.45 16.00 14.29
N TYR A 304 5.36 15.52 13.70
CA TYR A 304 4.81 14.19 13.92
C TYR A 304 4.50 13.52 12.58
N ALA A 305 4.54 12.19 12.54
CA ALA A 305 4.05 11.43 11.40
C ALA A 305 3.07 10.35 11.85
N VAL A 306 1.96 10.19 11.13
CA VAL A 306 0.89 9.25 11.48
C VAL A 306 0.45 8.41 10.29
N GLY A 307 -0.17 7.25 10.56
CA GLY A 307 -0.56 6.29 9.53
C GLY A 307 0.64 5.72 8.79
N ILE A 308 0.53 5.52 7.48
CA ILE A 308 1.62 4.99 6.64
C ILE A 308 2.55 6.11 6.13
N ALA A 309 2.76 7.17 6.92
CA ALA A 309 3.71 8.24 6.61
C ALA A 309 5.00 8.14 7.44
N PHE A 310 4.99 7.42 8.56
CA PHE A 310 6.17 7.20 9.38
C PHE A 310 7.00 6.00 8.90
N ALA A 311 8.31 6.07 9.13
CA ALA A 311 9.22 4.98 8.86
C ALA A 311 9.00 3.84 9.89
N PRO A 312 8.65 2.63 9.48
CA PRO A 312 8.63 1.50 10.40
C PRO A 312 10.05 1.21 10.91
N PRO A 313 10.23 0.82 12.19
CA PRO A 313 11.56 0.54 12.74
C PRO A 313 12.21 -0.69 12.10
N HIS A 314 11.43 -1.60 11.59
CA HIS A 314 11.87 -2.83 10.91
C HIS A 314 10.90 -3.20 9.78
N GLN A 315 11.28 -4.14 8.95
CA GLN A 315 10.38 -4.69 7.93
C GLN A 315 9.22 -5.43 8.60
N ILE A 316 8.01 -5.18 8.11
CA ILE A 316 6.80 -5.86 8.57
C ILE A 316 6.68 -7.23 7.90
N SER A 317 7.18 -7.37 6.66
CA SER A 317 7.30 -8.65 5.95
C SER A 317 8.76 -9.08 5.88
N LYS A 318 9.01 -10.37 5.95
CA LYS A 318 10.33 -10.97 5.82
C LYS A 318 10.79 -11.03 4.37
#